data_6d4beb7894cf6bc479d77413979645c8
#
_entry.id   6d4beb7894cf6bc479d77413979645c8
#
_cell.length_a   1.000
_cell.length_b   1.000
_cell.length_c   1.000
_cell.angle_alpha   90.00
_cell.angle_beta   90.00
_cell.angle_gamma   90.00
#
_symmetry.space_group_name_H-M   'P 1'
#
loop_
_entity.id
_entity.type
_entity.pdbx_description
1 polymer ?
#
loop_
_entity_poly.entity_id
_entity_poly.type
_entity_poly.pdbx_seq_one_letter_code
_entity_poly.pdbx_strand_id
1 'polypeptide(L)'
;MPDSIAELDVVAWVRIVDGRLLAVRSRGRDLLYLPGGKREPGESDAAALAREVREELGLELERASLRELGVLRAPAHDQPAFEHVRMACFTADARGAMAASGEVDEFRFVAPDERRLLAPAARAALDLAVERGLLGEG
;
A
#
# COMPACT_ATOMS: atom_id res chain seq x y z
N MET A 1 -5.18 -29.19 -6.48
CA MET A 1 -5.19 -28.72 -7.00
C MET A 1 -4.41 -28.06 -7.36
N PRO A 2 -4.05 -28.23 -7.35
CA PRO A 2 -2.98 -27.53 -7.79
C PRO A 2 -3.26 -26.53 -8.68
N ASP A 3 -4.22 -26.34 -8.98
CA ASP A 3 -4.55 -25.31 -9.86
C ASP A 3 -4.76 -24.00 -9.20
N SER A 4 -4.49 -23.92 -7.91
CA SER A 4 -4.65 -22.65 -7.24
C SER A 4 -3.54 -21.72 -7.63
N ILE A 5 -3.88 -20.50 -7.99
CA ILE A 5 -2.93 -19.45 -8.28
C ILE A 5 -2.33 -18.99 -6.97
N ALA A 6 -1.01 -18.89 -6.91
CA ALA A 6 -0.35 -18.39 -5.71
C ALA A 6 -0.63 -16.89 -5.60
N GLU A 7 -1.38 -16.52 -4.59
CA GLU A 7 -1.82 -15.16 -4.40
C GLU A 7 -1.33 -14.61 -3.06
N LEU A 8 -0.65 -13.47 -3.11
CA LEU A 8 -0.22 -12.76 -1.91
C LEU A 8 -1.34 -11.83 -1.47
N ASP A 9 -1.79 -12.01 -0.23
CA ASP A 9 -2.92 -11.24 0.32
C ASP A 9 -2.40 -10.21 1.28
N VAL A 10 -2.60 -8.93 0.97
CA VAL A 10 -2.05 -7.82 1.75
C VAL A 10 -3.09 -6.75 2.01
N VAL A 11 -2.81 -5.90 2.99
CA VAL A 11 -3.55 -4.68 3.26
C VAL A 11 -2.66 -3.49 2.93
N ALA A 12 -3.24 -2.39 2.49
CA ALA A 12 -2.47 -1.23 2.07
C ALA A 12 -3.16 0.07 2.45
N TRP A 13 -2.34 1.07 2.74
CA TRP A 13 -2.80 2.41 3.12
C TRP A 13 -2.72 3.33 1.90
N VAL A 14 -3.85 3.92 1.54
CA VAL A 14 -3.92 4.91 0.48
C VAL A 14 -3.94 6.28 1.15
N ARG A 15 -2.79 6.93 1.21
CA ARG A 15 -2.64 8.24 1.83
C ARG A 15 -2.31 9.24 0.75
N ILE A 16 -3.16 10.26 0.61
CA ILE A 16 -3.00 11.27 -0.43
C ILE A 16 -2.84 12.62 0.24
N VAL A 17 -1.80 13.33 -0.11
CA VAL A 17 -1.51 14.66 0.40
C VAL A 17 -1.12 15.54 -0.79
N ASP A 18 -1.79 16.67 -0.94
CA ASP A 18 -1.49 17.64 -2.00
C ASP A 18 -1.48 17.00 -3.39
N GLY A 19 -2.45 16.10 -3.65
CA GLY A 19 -2.59 15.48 -4.96
C GLY A 19 -1.56 14.42 -5.28
N ARG A 20 -0.88 13.90 -4.26
CA ARG A 20 0.14 12.85 -4.45
C ARG A 20 -0.10 11.69 -3.50
N LEU A 21 0.23 10.51 -3.98
CA LEU A 21 0.03 9.27 -3.26
C LEU A 21 1.31 8.88 -2.52
N LEU A 22 1.19 8.59 -1.22
CA LEU A 22 2.31 8.13 -0.43
C LEU A 22 2.71 6.73 -0.85
N ALA A 23 4.00 6.54 -1.12
CA ALA A 23 4.56 5.25 -1.49
C ALA A 23 5.88 5.05 -0.77
N VAL A 24 6.28 3.79 -0.61
CA VAL A 24 7.49 3.43 0.11
C VAL A 24 8.33 2.48 -0.74
N ARG A 25 9.64 2.50 -0.51
CA ARG A 25 10.55 1.57 -1.17
C ARG A 25 11.29 0.78 -0.09
N SER A 26 11.19 -0.54 -0.20
CA SER A 26 11.95 -1.43 0.68
C SER A 26 13.35 -1.60 0.14
N ARG A 27 14.29 -1.91 1.02
CA ARG A 27 15.68 -2.11 0.63
C ARG A 27 15.77 -3.17 -0.46
N GLY A 28 16.53 -2.85 -1.49
CA GLY A 28 16.77 -3.79 -2.58
C GLY A 28 15.69 -3.82 -3.64
N ARG A 29 14.62 -3.04 -3.48
CA ARG A 29 13.56 -2.98 -4.48
C ARG A 29 13.78 -1.80 -5.40
N ASP A 30 13.37 -1.95 -6.66
CA ASP A 30 13.54 -0.90 -7.66
C ASP A 30 12.27 -0.06 -7.82
N LEU A 31 11.13 -0.53 -7.37
CA LEU A 31 9.86 0.18 -7.50
C LEU A 31 9.30 0.51 -6.11
N LEU A 32 8.36 1.43 -6.11
CA LEU A 32 7.68 1.87 -4.90
C LEU A 32 6.37 1.10 -4.71
N TYR A 33 6.02 0.87 -3.45
CA TYR A 33 4.84 0.12 -3.05
C TYR A 33 4.01 1.00 -2.12
N LEU A 34 2.75 0.62 -1.88
CA LEU A 34 1.99 1.29 -0.84
C LEU A 34 2.44 0.80 0.53
N PRO A 35 2.36 1.66 1.56
CA PRO A 35 2.60 1.19 2.92
C PRO A 35 1.60 0.10 3.26
N GLY A 36 2.07 -0.99 3.88
CA GLY A 36 1.20 -2.12 4.22
C GLY A 36 1.96 -3.42 4.15
N GLY A 37 1.23 -4.53 4.17
CA GLY A 37 1.84 -5.83 4.12
C GLY A 37 0.86 -6.93 4.47
N LYS A 38 1.38 -8.12 4.78
CA LYS A 38 0.57 -9.29 5.09
C LYS A 38 -0.01 -9.20 6.49
N ARG A 39 -1.22 -9.75 6.64
CA ARG A 39 -1.79 -9.93 7.98
C ARG A 39 -1.07 -11.09 8.68
N GLU A 40 -0.85 -10.92 9.96
CA GLU A 40 -0.38 -12.03 10.79
C GLU A 40 -1.59 -12.85 11.23
N PRO A 41 -1.39 -14.13 11.61
CA PRO A 41 -2.52 -14.97 12.03
C PRO A 41 -3.34 -14.27 13.12
N GLY A 42 -4.64 -14.22 12.90
CA GLY A 42 -5.56 -13.62 13.87
C GLY A 42 -5.71 -12.12 13.78
N GLU A 43 -4.93 -11.44 12.93
CA GLU A 43 -5.05 -9.99 12.79
C GLU A 43 -6.23 -9.62 11.90
N SER A 44 -6.97 -8.58 12.32
CA SER A 44 -7.92 -7.92 11.43
C SER A 44 -7.16 -7.04 10.44
N ASP A 45 -7.86 -6.61 9.39
CA ASP A 45 -7.26 -5.68 8.44
C ASP A 45 -6.78 -4.41 9.14
N ALA A 46 -7.60 -3.87 10.05
CA ALA A 46 -7.24 -2.64 10.76
C ALA A 46 -5.99 -2.83 11.62
N ALA A 47 -5.90 -3.96 12.32
CA ALA A 47 -4.74 -4.23 13.18
C ALA A 47 -3.48 -4.42 12.34
N ALA A 48 -3.61 -5.15 11.22
CA ALA A 48 -2.47 -5.39 10.34
C ALA A 48 -1.96 -4.10 9.73
N LEU A 49 -2.88 -3.26 9.24
CA LEU A 49 -2.47 -2.00 8.62
C LEU A 49 -1.84 -1.07 9.64
N ALA A 50 -2.42 -0.97 10.84
CA ALA A 50 -1.85 -0.11 11.88
C ALA A 50 -0.44 -0.56 12.25
N ARG A 51 -0.22 -1.88 12.35
CA ARG A 51 1.10 -2.42 12.67
C ARG A 51 2.10 -2.12 11.56
N GLU A 52 1.72 -2.36 10.30
CA GLU A 52 2.63 -2.14 9.18
C GLU A 52 3.00 -0.66 9.05
N VAL A 53 2.03 0.24 9.19
CA VAL A 53 2.31 1.67 9.08
C VAL A 53 3.26 2.13 10.19
N ARG A 54 3.09 1.57 11.40
CA ARG A 54 4.01 1.89 12.49
C ARG A 54 5.42 1.38 12.19
N GLU A 55 5.52 0.14 11.70
CA GLU A 55 6.83 -0.46 11.41
C GLU A 55 7.55 0.26 10.29
N GLU A 56 6.81 0.68 9.26
CA GLU A 56 7.43 1.24 8.06
C GLU A 56 7.64 2.74 8.14
N LEU A 57 6.76 3.46 8.81
CA LEU A 57 6.75 4.92 8.78
C LEU A 57 6.75 5.58 10.15
N GLY A 58 6.64 4.79 11.22
CA GLY A 58 6.61 5.35 12.58
C GLY A 58 5.37 6.13 12.91
N LEU A 59 4.31 5.97 12.14
CA LEU A 59 3.07 6.69 12.35
C LEU A 59 2.04 5.84 13.08
N GLU A 60 1.12 6.51 13.78
CA GLU A 60 0.04 5.85 14.46
C GLU A 60 -1.27 6.08 13.70
N LEU A 61 -1.82 5.03 13.12
CA LEU A 61 -3.08 5.11 12.41
C LEU A 61 -4.22 5.31 13.39
N GLU A 62 -5.15 6.18 13.04
CA GLU A 62 -6.37 6.35 13.80
C GLU A 62 -7.39 5.36 13.27
N ARG A 63 -7.51 4.23 13.97
CA ARG A 63 -8.32 3.11 13.48
C ARG A 63 -9.78 3.48 13.25
N ALA A 64 -10.29 4.42 14.04
CA ALA A 64 -11.67 4.85 13.89
C ALA A 64 -11.92 5.56 12.56
N SER A 65 -10.87 6.07 11.92
CA SER A 65 -10.99 6.76 10.64
C SER A 65 -10.84 5.81 9.45
N LEU A 66 -10.58 4.53 9.69
CA LEU A 66 -10.31 3.57 8.62
C LEU A 66 -11.54 3.37 7.75
N ARG A 67 -11.37 3.49 6.44
CA ARG A 67 -12.44 3.27 5.46
C ARG A 67 -11.88 2.41 4.34
N GLU A 68 -12.60 1.35 4.00
CA GLU A 68 -12.19 0.52 2.88
C GLU A 68 -12.47 1.24 1.57
N LEU A 69 -11.43 1.36 0.74
CA LEU A 69 -11.56 1.98 -0.58
C LEU A 69 -11.92 0.94 -1.61
N GLY A 70 -11.39 -0.26 -1.49
CA GLY A 70 -11.68 -1.35 -2.41
C GLY A 70 -10.62 -2.42 -2.33
N VAL A 71 -10.87 -3.53 -3.01
CA VAL A 71 -9.92 -4.64 -3.13
C VAL A 71 -9.53 -4.75 -4.58
N LEU A 72 -8.24 -4.84 -4.84
CA LEU A 72 -7.76 -5.00 -6.21
C LEU A 72 -6.81 -6.18 -6.32
N ARG A 73 -6.56 -6.61 -7.55
CA ARG A 73 -5.60 -7.66 -7.85
C ARG A 73 -4.67 -7.17 -8.94
N ALA A 74 -3.42 -7.55 -8.84
CA ALA A 74 -2.40 -7.15 -9.80
C ALA A 74 -1.30 -8.20 -9.85
N PRO A 75 -0.47 -8.20 -10.90
CA PRO A 75 0.68 -9.11 -10.93
C PRO A 75 1.61 -8.82 -9.76
N ALA A 76 2.18 -9.86 -9.18
CA ALA A 76 3.17 -9.72 -8.14
C ALA A 76 4.49 -9.24 -8.74
N HIS A 77 5.20 -8.39 -8.00
CA HIS A 77 6.49 -7.85 -8.43
C HIS A 77 7.53 -8.22 -7.39
N ASP A 78 8.63 -8.83 -7.84
CA ASP A 78 9.73 -9.24 -6.95
C ASP A 78 9.27 -10.16 -5.83
N GLN A 79 8.26 -11.00 -6.10
CA GLN A 79 7.73 -11.97 -5.16
C GLN A 79 7.67 -13.32 -5.86
N PRO A 80 8.80 -14.01 -5.99
CA PRO A 80 8.85 -15.22 -6.85
C PRO A 80 7.90 -16.33 -6.41
N ALA A 81 7.46 -16.32 -5.14
CA ALA A 81 6.52 -17.35 -4.67
C ALA A 81 5.08 -17.06 -5.07
N PHE A 82 4.79 -15.90 -5.67
CA PHE A 82 3.42 -15.48 -5.93
C PHE A 82 3.29 -14.97 -7.37
N GLU A 83 2.15 -15.23 -7.98
CA GLU A 83 1.84 -14.72 -9.30
C GLU A 83 1.05 -13.43 -9.23
N HIS A 84 0.20 -13.30 -8.21
CA HIS A 84 -0.69 -12.15 -8.08
C HIS A 84 -0.70 -11.64 -6.66
N VAL A 85 -1.08 -10.38 -6.51
CA VAL A 85 -1.33 -9.73 -5.22
C VAL A 85 -2.81 -9.39 -5.15
N ARG A 86 -3.44 -9.77 -4.03
CA ARG A 86 -4.77 -9.27 -3.67
C ARG A 86 -4.55 -8.22 -2.60
N MET A 87 -4.97 -7.00 -2.86
CA MET A 87 -4.67 -5.88 -1.98
C MET A 87 -5.94 -5.20 -1.54
N ALA A 88 -6.24 -5.24 -0.25
CA ALA A 88 -7.34 -4.51 0.34
C ALA A 88 -6.82 -3.11 0.69
N CYS A 89 -7.39 -2.10 0.05
CA CYS A 89 -6.93 -0.72 0.16
C CYS A 89 -7.83 0.06 1.11
N PHE A 90 -7.20 0.84 1.98
CA PHE A 90 -7.92 1.63 2.99
C PHE A 90 -7.38 3.05 3.03
N THR A 91 -8.28 4.00 3.30
CA THR A 91 -7.88 5.35 3.71
C THR A 91 -7.99 5.43 5.22
N ALA A 92 -7.17 6.26 5.84
CA ALA A 92 -7.20 6.48 7.29
C ALA A 92 -6.39 7.70 7.62
N ASP A 93 -6.71 8.33 8.76
CA ASP A 93 -5.89 9.40 9.32
C ASP A 93 -4.79 8.80 10.17
N ALA A 94 -3.72 9.57 10.36
CA ALA A 94 -2.57 9.11 11.14
C ALA A 94 -1.97 10.28 11.90
N ARG A 95 -1.23 9.96 12.96
CA ARG A 95 -0.56 10.93 13.81
C ARG A 95 0.92 10.60 13.90
N GLY A 96 1.72 11.60 14.14
CA GLY A 96 3.14 11.43 14.37
C GLY A 96 3.97 12.03 13.27
N ALA A 97 5.29 11.93 13.42
CA ALA A 97 6.24 12.40 12.43
C ALA A 97 6.68 11.21 11.58
N MET A 98 6.51 11.33 10.27
CA MET A 98 6.80 10.24 9.36
C MET A 98 8.30 10.11 9.13
N ALA A 99 8.80 8.87 9.24
CA ALA A 99 10.20 8.57 8.96
C ALA A 99 10.27 7.13 8.47
N ALA A 100 11.09 6.89 7.46
CA ALA A 100 11.30 5.53 6.96
C ALA A 100 11.96 4.68 8.04
N SER A 101 11.45 3.47 8.26
CA SER A 101 11.99 2.57 9.28
C SER A 101 11.73 1.12 8.89
N GLY A 102 12.29 0.19 9.67
CA GLY A 102 12.18 -1.22 9.38
C GLY A 102 12.83 -1.56 8.04
N GLU A 103 12.10 -2.25 7.19
CA GLU A 103 12.62 -2.63 5.89
C GLU A 103 12.47 -1.55 4.85
N VAL A 104 11.81 -0.45 5.18
CA VAL A 104 11.59 0.67 4.27
C VAL A 104 12.74 1.66 4.43
N ASP A 105 13.40 2.00 3.33
CA ASP A 105 14.50 2.96 3.38
C ASP A 105 14.14 4.32 2.77
N GLU A 106 12.95 4.43 2.16
CA GLU A 106 12.54 5.68 1.54
C GLU A 106 11.02 5.76 1.51
N PHE A 107 10.46 6.96 1.75
CA PHE A 107 9.07 7.23 1.40
C PHE A 107 9.03 8.40 0.43
N ARG A 108 7.98 8.43 -0.39
CA ARG A 108 7.88 9.44 -1.42
C ARG A 108 6.42 9.67 -1.75
N PHE A 109 6.06 10.92 -2.05
CA PHE A 109 4.72 11.24 -2.54
C PHE A 109 4.78 11.28 -4.06
N VAL A 110 3.95 10.46 -4.70
CA VAL A 110 3.99 10.19 -6.13
C VAL A 110 2.80 10.85 -6.80
N ALA A 111 3.08 11.68 -7.79
CA ALA A 111 2.02 12.31 -8.59
C ALA A 111 1.48 11.32 -9.61
N PRO A 112 0.24 11.50 -10.10
CA PRO A 112 -0.32 10.57 -11.10
C PRO A 112 0.53 10.42 -12.36
N ASP A 113 1.24 11.46 -12.79
CA ASP A 113 2.10 11.35 -13.96
C ASP A 113 3.42 10.64 -13.66
N GLU A 114 3.64 10.24 -12.41
CA GLU A 114 4.83 9.48 -12.02
C GLU A 114 4.49 8.01 -11.72
N ARG A 115 3.33 7.54 -12.18
CA ARG A 115 2.87 6.20 -11.84
C ARG A 115 3.83 5.09 -12.28
N ARG A 116 4.73 5.37 -13.21
CA ARG A 116 5.75 4.40 -13.64
C ARG A 116 6.71 4.01 -12.52
N LEU A 117 6.80 4.85 -11.47
CA LEU A 117 7.67 4.57 -10.33
C LEU A 117 7.08 3.50 -9.40
N LEU A 118 5.81 3.18 -9.58
CA LEU A 118 5.07 2.29 -8.69
C LEU A 118 5.06 0.85 -9.20
N ALA A 119 5.10 -0.10 -8.27
CA ALA A 119 4.88 -1.51 -8.57
C ALA A 119 3.44 -1.71 -9.06
N PRO A 120 3.14 -2.82 -9.76
CA PRO A 120 1.82 -3.00 -10.39
C PRO A 120 0.64 -2.82 -9.43
N ALA A 121 0.69 -3.37 -8.22
CA ALA A 121 -0.42 -3.23 -7.29
C ALA A 121 -0.58 -1.79 -6.82
N ALA A 122 0.54 -1.09 -6.56
CA ALA A 122 0.49 0.32 -6.16
C ALA A 122 -0.04 1.18 -7.30
N ARG A 123 0.33 0.84 -8.53
CA ARG A 123 -0.17 1.54 -9.73
C ARG A 123 -1.67 1.37 -9.85
N ALA A 124 -2.17 0.15 -9.63
CA ALA A 124 -3.60 -0.11 -9.66
C ALA A 124 -4.32 0.67 -8.57
N ALA A 125 -3.71 0.84 -7.40
CA ALA A 125 -4.28 1.61 -6.31
C ALA A 125 -4.35 3.10 -6.66
N LEU A 126 -3.31 3.63 -7.31
CA LEU A 126 -3.33 5.00 -7.77
C LEU A 126 -4.48 5.22 -8.76
N ASP A 127 -4.63 4.28 -9.71
CA ASP A 127 -5.71 4.36 -10.69
C ASP A 127 -7.08 4.30 -10.01
N LEU A 128 -7.23 3.46 -8.99
CA LEU A 128 -8.47 3.38 -8.23
C LEU A 128 -8.75 4.72 -7.52
N ALA A 129 -7.73 5.34 -6.96
CA ALA A 129 -7.89 6.63 -6.28
C ALA A 129 -8.32 7.72 -7.26
N VAL A 130 -7.78 7.71 -8.47
CA VAL A 130 -8.21 8.64 -9.51
C VAL A 130 -9.68 8.39 -9.86
N GLU A 131 -10.03 7.12 -10.06
CA GLU A 131 -11.40 6.73 -10.40
C GLU A 131 -12.40 7.16 -9.34
N ARG A 132 -12.01 7.09 -8.06
CA ARG A 132 -12.87 7.47 -6.95
C ARG A 132 -12.83 8.96 -6.65
N GLY A 133 -12.11 9.75 -7.43
CA GLY A 133 -12.07 11.19 -7.26
C GLY A 133 -11.16 11.68 -6.14
N LEU A 134 -10.30 10.81 -5.61
CA LEU A 134 -9.38 11.19 -4.54
C LEU A 134 -8.11 11.85 -5.08
N LEU A 135 -7.78 11.60 -6.34
CA LEU A 135 -6.64 12.18 -7.03
C LEU A 135 -7.09 12.75 -8.36
N GLY A 136 -6.46 13.84 -8.77
CA GLY A 136 -6.65 14.35 -10.13
C GLY A 136 -5.91 13.48 -11.12
N GLU A 137 -6.19 13.69 -12.40
CA GLU A 137 -5.64 12.81 -13.43
C GLU A 137 -4.29 13.25 -13.94
N GLY A 138 -3.85 14.37 -13.57
CA GLY A 138 -2.64 14.82 -14.14
C GLY A 138 -1.76 15.57 -13.36
#